data_3a576da3e94ef54c3abca0253eccc997
#
_entry.id   3a576da3e94ef54c3abca0253eccc997
#
_cell.length_a   1.000
_cell.length_b   1.000
_cell.length_c   1.000
_cell.angle_alpha   90.00
_cell.angle_beta   90.00
_cell.angle_gamma   90.00
#
_symmetry.space_group_name_H-M   'P 1'
#
loop_
_entity.id
_entity.type
_entity.pdbx_description
1 polymer ?
#
loop_
_entity_poly.entity_id
_entity_poly.type
_entity_poly.pdbx_seq_one_letter_code
_entity_poly.pdbx_strand_id
1 'polypeptide(L)'
;MRSKTLRWIVLVAAVLIAAIVIIQLFWLNKVYSFEQKNFNVNVVKSIRGLYEDVELRNESTLNLQNLIEHPDANHFLFRIDVLPPADSLKFYLKQELEDFDVLTDVYLSVYNPLQNDYSATYYLTAVASRYKQDSTLNMVPFKKDYMYLSLYFPHRERYVLSQMIFWFISSGALIVVLIGLAISLFFFFRQKFLSKTQKDFLNNVTHEFKTPLAVLKIASDVLSEEDILQKPSRLRNYTTIIQHQTDHLQQQVERLLNIATSEQKEIPLHKRLVSIPALVSQAVKKIQPLADDKKARIDLKLPDKDQHVLIDESHLELALVNLLENALKYSTDPHIIIETGKENNDSFISVKDNGIGIEKKYLHRIFRKFYRVPTGNIHNVKGFGLGLNFVKQAVDAHKGKIVVNSLPGIGTEFRILLPNN
;
A
#
# COMPACT_ATOMS: atom_id res chain seq x y z
N MET A 1 19.90 10.11 -0.25
CA MET A 1 19.73 9.18 -1.41
C MET A 1 18.79 9.82 -2.42
N ARG A 2 19.17 9.88 -3.70
CA ARG A 2 18.30 10.43 -4.75
C ARG A 2 17.01 9.60 -4.80
N SER A 3 15.86 10.24 -5.01
CA SER A 3 14.54 9.57 -5.10
C SER A 3 14.52 8.43 -6.16
N LYS A 4 15.39 8.50 -7.14
CA LYS A 4 15.62 7.46 -8.15
C LYS A 4 16.15 6.14 -7.54
N THR A 5 17.16 6.19 -6.65
CA THR A 5 17.74 4.99 -6.01
C THR A 5 16.71 4.23 -5.18
N LEU A 6 15.83 4.94 -4.46
CA LEU A 6 14.76 4.34 -3.69
C LEU A 6 13.75 3.59 -4.58
N ARG A 7 13.36 4.21 -5.70
CA ARG A 7 12.44 3.58 -6.66
C ARG A 7 13.04 2.32 -7.27
N TRP A 8 14.34 2.34 -7.59
CA TRP A 8 15.03 1.16 -8.09
C TRP A 8 15.08 0.02 -7.08
N ILE A 9 15.35 0.30 -5.79
CA ILE A 9 15.37 -0.73 -4.74
C ILE A 9 13.98 -1.37 -4.58
N VAL A 10 12.91 -0.55 -4.54
CA VAL A 10 11.53 -1.05 -4.43
C VAL A 10 11.15 -1.87 -5.67
N LEU A 11 11.54 -1.42 -6.87
CA LEU A 11 11.28 -2.14 -8.11
C LEU A 11 12.01 -3.48 -8.14
N VAL A 12 13.29 -3.52 -7.78
CA VAL A 12 14.08 -4.76 -7.71
C VAL A 12 13.48 -5.72 -6.69
N ALA A 13 13.10 -5.24 -5.50
CA ALA A 13 12.45 -6.07 -4.50
C ALA A 13 11.11 -6.64 -4.98
N ALA A 14 10.29 -5.85 -5.67
CA ALA A 14 9.03 -6.31 -6.25
C ALA A 14 9.24 -7.38 -7.34
N VAL A 15 10.24 -7.19 -8.21
CA VAL A 15 10.61 -8.17 -9.25
C VAL A 15 11.10 -9.47 -8.63
N LEU A 16 11.94 -9.40 -7.58
CA LEU A 16 12.42 -10.60 -6.88
C LEU A 16 11.28 -11.36 -6.21
N ILE A 17 10.36 -10.67 -5.53
CA ILE A 17 9.19 -11.30 -4.92
C ILE A 17 8.32 -11.98 -6.00
N ALA A 18 8.06 -11.29 -7.12
CA ALA A 18 7.29 -11.86 -8.23
C ALA A 18 7.98 -13.11 -8.82
N ALA A 19 9.30 -13.08 -8.99
CA ALA A 19 10.07 -14.23 -9.47
C ALA A 19 9.97 -15.42 -8.50
N ILE A 20 10.08 -15.19 -7.19
CA ILE A 20 9.93 -16.25 -6.17
C ILE A 20 8.53 -16.89 -6.25
N VAL A 21 7.47 -16.08 -6.37
CA VAL A 21 6.09 -16.58 -6.49
C VAL A 21 5.90 -17.41 -7.76
N ILE A 22 6.44 -16.97 -8.89
CA ILE A 22 6.37 -17.70 -10.16
C ILE A 22 7.09 -19.05 -10.04
N ILE A 23 8.30 -19.07 -9.47
CA ILE A 23 9.05 -20.31 -9.23
C ILE A 23 8.26 -21.24 -8.31
N GLN A 24 7.63 -20.73 -7.27
CA GLN A 24 6.83 -21.53 -6.34
C GLN A 24 5.62 -22.18 -7.02
N LEU A 25 4.90 -21.43 -7.85
CA LEU A 25 3.78 -21.97 -8.64
C LEU A 25 4.24 -23.05 -9.64
N PHE A 26 5.38 -22.83 -10.28
CA PHE A 26 5.98 -23.83 -11.17
C PHE A 26 6.33 -25.12 -10.42
N TRP A 27 6.94 -25.03 -9.23
CA TRP A 27 7.26 -26.19 -8.40
C TRP A 27 6.02 -26.91 -7.90
N LEU A 28 4.97 -26.22 -7.45
CA LEU A 28 3.71 -26.83 -7.04
C LEU A 28 3.08 -27.65 -8.19
N ASN A 29 3.05 -27.08 -9.39
CA ASN A 29 2.54 -27.80 -10.57
C ASN A 29 3.39 -29.04 -10.91
N LYS A 30 4.72 -28.94 -10.79
CA LYS A 30 5.63 -30.05 -11.02
C LYS A 30 5.44 -31.17 -9.99
N VAL A 31 5.29 -30.83 -8.72
CA VAL A 31 5.00 -31.79 -7.65
C VAL A 31 3.65 -32.48 -7.88
N TYR A 32 2.61 -31.68 -8.23
CA TYR A 32 1.31 -32.27 -8.57
C TYR A 32 1.39 -33.31 -9.70
N SER A 33 2.07 -32.97 -10.79
CA SER A 33 2.28 -33.90 -11.91
C SER A 33 3.09 -35.13 -11.51
N PHE A 34 4.06 -34.96 -10.60
CA PHE A 34 4.84 -36.07 -10.05
C PHE A 34 3.98 -37.03 -9.23
N GLU A 35 3.16 -36.51 -8.30
CA GLU A 35 2.28 -37.29 -7.45
C GLU A 35 1.21 -38.03 -8.27
N GLN A 36 0.67 -37.41 -9.32
CA GLN A 36 -0.24 -38.07 -10.25
C GLN A 36 0.43 -39.29 -10.96
N LYS A 37 1.67 -39.07 -11.41
CA LYS A 37 2.44 -40.15 -12.08
C LYS A 37 2.79 -41.25 -11.09
N ASN A 38 3.19 -40.89 -9.87
CA ASN A 38 3.52 -41.82 -8.81
C ASN A 38 2.32 -42.70 -8.45
N PHE A 39 1.13 -42.10 -8.30
CA PHE A 39 -0.12 -42.81 -8.10
C PHE A 39 -0.36 -43.88 -9.21
N ASN A 40 -0.25 -43.49 -10.49
CA ASN A 40 -0.46 -44.41 -11.61
C ASN A 40 0.54 -45.55 -11.60
N VAL A 41 1.82 -45.27 -11.31
CA VAL A 41 2.87 -46.28 -11.21
C VAL A 41 2.58 -47.28 -10.08
N ASN A 42 2.13 -46.77 -8.92
CA ASN A 42 1.82 -47.61 -7.77
C ASN A 42 0.59 -48.51 -8.03
N VAL A 43 -0.48 -47.98 -8.64
CA VAL A 43 -1.64 -48.82 -9.06
C VAL A 43 -1.22 -49.88 -10.05
N VAL A 44 -0.36 -49.56 -11.04
CA VAL A 44 0.14 -50.57 -12.00
C VAL A 44 0.99 -51.63 -11.30
N LYS A 45 1.78 -51.28 -10.29
CA LYS A 45 2.53 -52.27 -9.48
C LYS A 45 1.58 -53.19 -8.69
N SER A 46 0.55 -52.60 -8.03
CA SER A 46 -0.47 -53.40 -7.32
C SER A 46 -1.22 -54.36 -8.25
N ILE A 47 -1.57 -53.91 -9.46
CA ILE A 47 -2.17 -54.80 -10.46
C ILE A 47 -1.21 -55.93 -10.85
N ARG A 48 0.09 -55.68 -10.95
CA ARG A 48 1.09 -56.74 -11.26
C ARG A 48 1.22 -57.74 -10.13
N GLY A 49 1.29 -57.30 -8.87
CA GLY A 49 1.29 -58.19 -7.72
C GLY A 49 0.05 -59.08 -7.70
N LEU A 50 -1.13 -58.49 -7.99
CA LEU A 50 -2.36 -59.25 -8.08
C LEU A 50 -2.34 -60.35 -9.16
N TYR A 51 -1.67 -60.13 -10.31
CA TYR A 51 -1.47 -61.17 -11.32
C TYR A 51 -0.61 -62.34 -10.83
N GLU A 52 0.37 -62.06 -9.97
CA GLU A 52 1.27 -63.07 -9.39
C GLU A 52 0.57 -63.86 -8.29
N ASP A 53 -0.21 -63.22 -7.44
CA ASP A 53 -0.86 -63.80 -6.27
C ASP A 53 -2.09 -64.66 -6.60
N VAL A 54 -2.80 -64.32 -7.67
CA VAL A 54 -4.15 -64.92 -7.95
C VAL A 54 -4.22 -65.66 -9.29
N GLU A 55 -3.09 -65.82 -9.97
CA GLU A 55 -3.01 -66.58 -11.25
C GLU A 55 -4.09 -66.17 -12.27
N LEU A 56 -4.28 -64.86 -12.51
CA LEU A 56 -5.30 -64.35 -13.41
C LEU A 56 -5.15 -64.75 -14.88
N ARG A 57 -4.05 -65.44 -15.24
CA ARG A 57 -3.75 -65.89 -16.59
C ARG A 57 -3.13 -67.29 -16.60
N ASN A 58 -3.38 -68.01 -17.72
CA ASN A 58 -2.81 -69.29 -17.95
C ASN A 58 -1.39 -69.31 -18.52
N GLU A 59 -0.86 -68.13 -18.97
CA GLU A 59 0.47 -68.00 -19.60
C GLU A 59 1.40 -67.04 -18.82
N SER A 60 2.71 -67.37 -18.91
CA SER A 60 3.73 -66.60 -18.20
C SER A 60 3.79 -65.13 -18.61
N THR A 61 3.92 -64.24 -17.62
CA THR A 61 3.63 -62.80 -17.57
C THR A 61 4.66 -61.86 -18.23
N LEU A 62 5.35 -62.28 -19.30
CA LEU A 62 6.45 -61.49 -19.87
C LEU A 62 6.07 -60.10 -20.46
N ASN A 63 4.79 -59.80 -20.66
CA ASN A 63 4.33 -58.51 -21.22
C ASN A 63 3.11 -57.89 -20.51
N LEU A 64 3.09 -57.85 -19.19
CA LEU A 64 2.00 -57.24 -18.39
C LEU A 64 1.71 -55.77 -18.72
N GLN A 65 2.68 -55.05 -19.25
CA GLN A 65 2.49 -53.62 -19.60
C GLN A 65 1.42 -53.40 -20.68
N ASN A 66 1.27 -54.35 -21.62
CA ASN A 66 0.28 -54.24 -22.70
C ASN A 66 -1.12 -54.70 -22.30
N LEU A 67 -1.27 -55.20 -21.07
CA LEU A 67 -2.54 -55.71 -20.54
C LEU A 67 -3.28 -54.72 -19.68
N ILE A 68 -2.62 -53.64 -19.28
CA ILE A 68 -3.19 -52.59 -18.43
C ILE A 68 -3.45 -51.36 -19.29
N GLU A 69 -4.70 -51.00 -19.43
CA GLU A 69 -5.16 -49.81 -20.16
C GLU A 69 -5.63 -48.73 -19.21
N HIS A 70 -5.42 -47.50 -19.61
CA HIS A 70 -5.88 -46.30 -18.88
C HIS A 70 -6.79 -45.47 -19.78
N PRO A 71 -8.08 -45.78 -19.85
CA PRO A 71 -9.00 -44.99 -20.70
C PRO A 71 -9.18 -43.55 -20.23
N ASP A 72 -9.06 -43.32 -18.93
CA ASP A 72 -9.05 -41.99 -18.32
C ASP A 72 -8.20 -41.98 -17.04
N ALA A 73 -8.15 -40.80 -16.39
CA ALA A 73 -7.30 -40.62 -15.21
C ALA A 73 -7.69 -41.50 -14.01
N ASN A 74 -8.96 -41.90 -13.86
CA ASN A 74 -9.49 -42.58 -12.70
C ASN A 74 -9.73 -44.06 -12.92
N HIS A 75 -9.66 -44.54 -14.19
CA HIS A 75 -9.92 -45.95 -14.55
C HIS A 75 -8.63 -46.65 -14.97
N PHE A 76 -8.49 -47.89 -14.47
CA PHE A 76 -7.45 -48.85 -14.85
C PHE A 76 -8.13 -50.15 -15.25
N LEU A 77 -7.99 -50.54 -16.50
CA LEU A 77 -8.54 -51.78 -17.03
C LEU A 77 -7.41 -52.80 -17.20
N PHE A 78 -7.63 -54.03 -16.78
CA PHE A 78 -6.65 -55.08 -17.00
C PHE A 78 -7.33 -56.39 -17.36
N ARG A 79 -6.83 -57.01 -18.44
CA ARG A 79 -7.37 -58.22 -19.03
C ARG A 79 -7.16 -59.41 -18.12
N ILE A 80 -8.16 -60.28 -18.00
CA ILE A 80 -8.09 -61.55 -17.29
C ILE A 80 -8.57 -62.69 -18.18
N ASP A 81 -7.99 -63.89 -17.99
CA ASP A 81 -8.39 -65.10 -18.68
C ASP A 81 -9.18 -66.07 -17.75
N VAL A 82 -8.92 -65.93 -16.43
CA VAL A 82 -9.59 -66.74 -15.38
C VAL A 82 -10.13 -65.75 -14.32
N LEU A 83 -11.38 -65.96 -13.90
CA LEU A 83 -11.98 -65.17 -12.80
C LEU A 83 -11.82 -65.99 -11.49
N PRO A 84 -11.01 -65.47 -10.54
CA PRO A 84 -10.83 -66.09 -9.23
C PRO A 84 -12.06 -65.85 -8.32
N PRO A 85 -12.15 -66.60 -7.18
CA PRO A 85 -13.19 -66.40 -6.20
C PRO A 85 -13.20 -64.90 -5.72
N ALA A 86 -14.38 -64.32 -5.62
CA ALA A 86 -14.54 -62.90 -5.30
C ALA A 86 -13.86 -62.46 -3.98
N ASP A 87 -13.83 -63.31 -2.98
CA ASP A 87 -13.23 -63.02 -1.69
C ASP A 87 -11.69 -62.99 -1.74
N SER A 88 -11.10 -63.95 -2.50
CA SER A 88 -9.66 -63.96 -2.74
C SER A 88 -9.24 -62.74 -3.55
N LEU A 89 -10.00 -62.40 -4.60
CA LEU A 89 -9.72 -61.22 -5.43
C LEU A 89 -9.77 -59.90 -4.63
N LYS A 90 -10.78 -59.73 -3.78
CA LYS A 90 -10.91 -58.56 -2.90
C LYS A 90 -9.77 -58.50 -1.88
N PHE A 91 -9.41 -59.63 -1.27
CA PHE A 91 -8.38 -59.69 -0.24
C PHE A 91 -7.00 -59.32 -0.82
N TYR A 92 -6.57 -60.00 -1.87
CA TYR A 92 -5.25 -59.75 -2.48
C TYR A 92 -5.17 -58.35 -3.12
N LEU A 93 -6.23 -57.89 -3.82
CA LEU A 93 -6.23 -56.54 -4.38
C LEU A 93 -6.08 -55.48 -3.28
N LYS A 94 -6.76 -55.64 -2.15
CA LYS A 94 -6.64 -54.71 -1.03
C LYS A 94 -5.23 -54.74 -0.45
N GLN A 95 -4.64 -55.88 -0.25
CA GLN A 95 -3.28 -56.05 0.25
C GLN A 95 -2.27 -55.39 -0.70
N GLU A 96 -2.34 -55.66 -1.99
CA GLU A 96 -1.44 -55.07 -2.99
C GLU A 96 -1.56 -53.54 -3.08
N LEU A 97 -2.77 -53.00 -2.98
CA LEU A 97 -2.97 -51.56 -2.95
C LEU A 97 -2.35 -50.91 -1.68
N GLU A 98 -2.46 -51.60 -0.54
CA GLU A 98 -1.84 -51.13 0.72
C GLU A 98 -0.31 -51.23 0.68
N ASP A 99 0.25 -52.33 0.12
CA ASP A 99 1.70 -52.57 0.01
C ASP A 99 2.40 -51.53 -0.91
N PHE A 100 1.68 -50.99 -1.89
CA PHE A 100 2.16 -49.94 -2.78
C PHE A 100 1.64 -48.54 -2.42
N ASP A 101 1.20 -48.32 -1.17
CA ASP A 101 0.74 -47.03 -0.67
C ASP A 101 -0.40 -46.37 -1.49
N VAL A 102 -1.30 -47.19 -2.07
CA VAL A 102 -2.51 -46.69 -2.74
C VAL A 102 -3.66 -46.67 -1.73
N LEU A 103 -3.62 -45.77 -0.78
CA LEU A 103 -4.55 -45.70 0.37
C LEU A 103 -5.81 -44.88 0.06
N THR A 104 -6.50 -45.26 -1.02
CA THR A 104 -7.76 -44.60 -1.42
C THR A 104 -8.81 -45.65 -1.81
N ASP A 105 -10.08 -45.29 -1.71
CA ASP A 105 -11.17 -46.19 -2.05
C ASP A 105 -11.20 -46.50 -3.54
N VAL A 106 -11.59 -47.75 -3.86
CA VAL A 106 -11.66 -48.22 -5.23
C VAL A 106 -12.91 -49.07 -5.46
N TYR A 107 -13.52 -48.91 -6.62
CA TYR A 107 -14.51 -49.83 -7.13
C TYR A 107 -13.81 -50.84 -8.05
N LEU A 108 -13.96 -52.11 -7.72
CA LEU A 108 -13.52 -53.22 -8.54
C LEU A 108 -14.71 -53.77 -9.29
N SER A 109 -14.72 -53.68 -10.62
CA SER A 109 -15.80 -54.22 -11.47
C SER A 109 -15.28 -55.31 -12.40
N VAL A 110 -16.08 -56.36 -12.59
CA VAL A 110 -15.79 -57.47 -13.48
C VAL A 110 -16.62 -57.30 -14.74
N TYR A 111 -15.99 -57.07 -15.87
CA TYR A 111 -16.66 -56.98 -17.16
C TYR A 111 -16.81 -58.34 -17.86
N ASN A 112 -18.03 -58.64 -18.31
CA ASN A 112 -18.32 -59.83 -19.10
C ASN A 112 -18.67 -59.48 -20.56
N PRO A 113 -17.87 -59.86 -21.55
CA PRO A 113 -18.13 -59.53 -22.95
C PRO A 113 -19.42 -60.13 -23.49
N LEU A 114 -19.90 -61.28 -22.92
CA LEU A 114 -21.17 -61.92 -23.35
C LEU A 114 -22.40 -61.09 -22.97
N GLN A 115 -22.31 -60.35 -21.85
CA GLN A 115 -23.41 -59.50 -21.36
C GLN A 115 -23.26 -58.05 -21.80
N ASN A 116 -22.10 -57.68 -22.32
CA ASN A 116 -21.71 -56.30 -22.61
C ASN A 116 -21.89 -55.35 -21.40
N ASP A 117 -21.74 -55.88 -20.18
CA ASP A 117 -21.95 -55.16 -18.94
C ASP A 117 -21.05 -55.72 -17.82
N TYR A 118 -21.04 -54.99 -16.69
CA TYR A 118 -20.38 -55.46 -15.47
C TYR A 118 -21.21 -56.58 -14.80
N SER A 119 -20.62 -57.76 -14.66
CA SER A 119 -21.25 -58.90 -13.99
C SER A 119 -21.25 -58.76 -12.47
N ALA A 120 -20.29 -58.04 -11.90
CA ALA A 120 -20.17 -57.78 -10.48
C ALA A 120 -19.38 -56.47 -10.25
N THR A 121 -19.74 -55.73 -9.18
CA THR A 121 -19.01 -54.54 -8.73
C THR A 121 -18.84 -54.60 -7.23
N TYR A 122 -17.62 -54.43 -6.76
CA TYR A 122 -17.26 -54.48 -5.35
C TYR A 122 -16.65 -53.13 -4.97
N TYR A 123 -17.05 -52.57 -3.81
CA TYR A 123 -16.43 -51.41 -3.23
C TYR A 123 -15.43 -51.81 -2.15
N LEU A 124 -14.18 -51.40 -2.32
CA LEU A 124 -13.10 -51.67 -1.38
C LEU A 124 -12.70 -50.35 -0.73
N THR A 125 -12.83 -50.30 0.61
CA THR A 125 -12.46 -49.15 1.41
C THR A 125 -11.00 -49.24 1.83
N ALA A 126 -10.26 -48.16 1.69
CA ALA A 126 -8.93 -48.04 2.29
C ALA A 126 -9.04 -47.95 3.83
N VAL A 127 -8.00 -48.41 4.53
CA VAL A 127 -7.96 -48.42 6.02
C VAL A 127 -8.19 -47.01 6.62
N ALA A 128 -7.80 -45.98 5.92
CA ALA A 128 -7.93 -44.56 6.37
C ALA A 128 -9.12 -43.82 5.74
N SER A 129 -9.98 -44.53 4.98
CA SER A 129 -11.07 -43.86 4.28
C SER A 129 -12.12 -43.28 5.21
N ARG A 130 -12.55 -42.08 4.93
CA ARG A 130 -13.68 -41.39 5.58
C ARG A 130 -14.90 -41.28 4.67
N TYR A 131 -14.83 -41.83 3.47
CA TYR A 131 -15.89 -41.75 2.47
C TYR A 131 -16.88 -42.92 2.62
N LYS A 132 -18.14 -42.65 2.34
CA LYS A 132 -19.17 -43.69 2.26
C LYS A 132 -19.29 -44.13 0.82
N GLN A 133 -19.64 -45.43 0.63
CA GLN A 133 -19.97 -45.96 -0.67
C GLN A 133 -21.07 -45.12 -1.32
N ASP A 134 -20.85 -44.67 -2.54
CA ASP A 134 -21.88 -44.03 -3.34
C ASP A 134 -22.71 -45.10 -4.05
N SER A 135 -23.90 -45.38 -3.53
CA SER A 135 -24.84 -46.37 -4.07
C SER A 135 -25.49 -45.90 -5.39
N THR A 136 -25.31 -44.64 -5.78
CA THR A 136 -25.89 -44.07 -7.01
C THR A 136 -24.90 -44.09 -8.20
N LEU A 137 -23.69 -44.59 -7.98
CA LEU A 137 -22.65 -44.59 -9.00
C LEU A 137 -22.99 -45.60 -10.10
N ASN A 138 -23.45 -45.11 -11.24
CA ASN A 138 -23.71 -45.93 -12.43
C ASN A 138 -22.45 -45.93 -13.31
N MET A 139 -21.63 -46.96 -13.18
CA MET A 139 -20.42 -47.12 -13.99
C MET A 139 -20.75 -47.71 -15.36
N VAL A 140 -20.44 -46.93 -16.41
CA VAL A 140 -20.62 -47.39 -17.79
C VAL A 140 -19.40 -48.25 -18.21
N PRO A 141 -19.58 -49.48 -18.65
CA PRO A 141 -18.46 -50.33 -19.03
C PRO A 141 -17.80 -49.90 -20.36
N PHE A 142 -16.51 -50.07 -20.43
CA PHE A 142 -15.75 -49.93 -21.68
C PHE A 142 -15.92 -51.22 -22.51
N LYS A 143 -16.68 -51.17 -23.59
CA LYS A 143 -17.00 -52.35 -24.40
C LYS A 143 -15.75 -52.96 -25.03
N LYS A 144 -15.45 -54.20 -24.72
CA LYS A 144 -14.32 -55.00 -25.20
C LYS A 144 -14.81 -56.38 -25.58
N ASP A 145 -14.03 -57.10 -26.40
CA ASP A 145 -14.27 -58.46 -26.82
C ASP A 145 -13.65 -59.54 -25.89
N TYR A 146 -13.04 -59.03 -24.78
CA TYR A 146 -12.41 -59.93 -23.78
C TYR A 146 -12.87 -59.51 -22.35
N MET A 147 -12.70 -60.48 -21.42
CA MET A 147 -12.97 -60.25 -20.01
C MET A 147 -11.88 -59.37 -19.39
N TYR A 148 -12.26 -58.35 -18.59
CA TYR A 148 -11.33 -57.51 -17.87
C TYR A 148 -11.86 -57.13 -16.47
N LEU A 149 -10.92 -56.79 -15.59
CA LEU A 149 -11.22 -56.13 -14.33
C LEU A 149 -11.02 -54.61 -14.49
N SER A 150 -11.93 -53.82 -13.92
CA SER A 150 -11.87 -52.37 -13.89
C SER A 150 -11.67 -51.90 -12.46
N LEU A 151 -10.62 -51.12 -12.23
CA LEU A 151 -10.44 -50.37 -11.00
C LEU A 151 -10.81 -48.91 -11.27
N TYR A 152 -11.77 -48.38 -10.51
CA TYR A 152 -12.19 -47.01 -10.57
C TYR A 152 -11.92 -46.32 -9.23
N PHE A 153 -11.16 -45.22 -9.27
CA PHE A 153 -10.76 -44.43 -8.10
C PHE A 153 -11.53 -43.10 -8.02
N PRO A 154 -12.70 -43.07 -7.35
CA PRO A 154 -13.56 -41.87 -7.32
C PRO A 154 -12.92 -40.68 -6.64
N HIS A 155 -12.01 -40.89 -5.70
CA HIS A 155 -11.38 -39.86 -4.89
C HIS A 155 -9.89 -39.63 -5.18
N ARG A 156 -9.43 -40.06 -6.38
CA ARG A 156 -8.03 -39.96 -6.80
C ARG A 156 -7.45 -38.58 -6.66
N GLU A 157 -8.16 -37.55 -7.16
CA GLU A 157 -7.66 -36.15 -7.07
C GLU A 157 -7.48 -35.71 -5.63
N ARG A 158 -8.44 -36.01 -4.76
CA ARG A 158 -8.34 -35.65 -3.33
C ARG A 158 -7.19 -36.36 -2.65
N TYR A 159 -6.97 -37.62 -3.00
CA TYR A 159 -5.85 -38.42 -2.51
C TYR A 159 -4.52 -37.79 -2.93
N VAL A 160 -4.33 -37.46 -4.20
CA VAL A 160 -3.12 -36.80 -4.73
C VAL A 160 -2.90 -35.44 -4.04
N LEU A 161 -3.96 -34.66 -3.87
CA LEU A 161 -3.85 -33.36 -3.16
C LEU A 161 -3.49 -33.53 -1.67
N SER A 162 -3.96 -34.61 -1.03
CA SER A 162 -3.61 -34.92 0.37
C SER A 162 -2.12 -35.20 0.55
N GLN A 163 -1.47 -35.83 -0.43
CA GLN A 163 -0.03 -36.10 -0.44
C GLN A 163 0.78 -34.80 -0.58
N MET A 164 0.16 -33.73 -1.10
CA MET A 164 0.80 -32.44 -1.28
C MET A 164 0.66 -31.48 -0.09
N ILE A 165 0.04 -31.89 1.03
CA ILE A 165 -0.29 -30.99 2.15
C ILE A 165 0.97 -30.27 2.71
N PHE A 166 2.09 -30.96 2.78
CA PHE A 166 3.38 -30.39 3.20
C PHE A 166 3.82 -29.25 2.27
N TRP A 167 3.65 -29.41 0.97
CA TRP A 167 4.01 -28.41 -0.04
C TRP A 167 3.08 -27.18 0.02
N PHE A 168 1.79 -27.38 0.30
CA PHE A 168 0.86 -26.27 0.51
C PHE A 168 1.20 -25.47 1.78
N ILE A 169 1.50 -26.16 2.89
CA ILE A 169 1.89 -25.51 4.14
C ILE A 169 3.19 -24.71 3.95
N SER A 170 4.21 -25.32 3.33
CA SER A 170 5.50 -24.64 3.10
C SER A 170 5.36 -23.43 2.16
N SER A 171 4.52 -23.55 1.13
CA SER A 171 4.22 -22.44 0.21
C SER A 171 3.49 -21.30 0.93
N GLY A 172 2.51 -21.63 1.79
CA GLY A 172 1.81 -20.65 2.62
C GLY A 172 2.75 -19.92 3.59
N ALA A 173 3.63 -20.68 4.26
CA ALA A 173 4.65 -20.10 5.15
C ALA A 173 5.58 -19.12 4.40
N LEU A 174 6.03 -19.48 3.20
CA LEU A 174 6.87 -18.63 2.37
C LEU A 174 6.15 -17.31 2.01
N ILE A 175 4.87 -17.37 1.63
CA ILE A 175 4.07 -16.18 1.32
C ILE A 175 3.97 -15.25 2.53
N VAL A 176 3.75 -15.79 3.74
CA VAL A 176 3.69 -15.00 4.98
C VAL A 176 5.03 -14.28 5.23
N VAL A 177 6.16 -14.96 5.04
CA VAL A 177 7.50 -14.37 5.18
C VAL A 177 7.71 -13.24 4.17
N LEU A 178 7.31 -13.43 2.90
CA LEU A 178 7.43 -12.39 1.86
C LEU A 178 6.58 -11.15 2.17
N ILE A 179 5.35 -11.34 2.67
CA ILE A 179 4.48 -10.24 3.12
C ILE A 179 5.14 -9.50 4.29
N GLY A 180 5.66 -10.21 5.29
CA GLY A 180 6.38 -9.62 6.42
C GLY A 180 7.58 -8.78 5.96
N LEU A 181 8.36 -9.30 5.02
CA LEU A 181 9.49 -8.57 4.42
C LEU A 181 9.04 -7.30 3.70
N ALA A 182 7.97 -7.37 2.90
CA ALA A 182 7.42 -6.21 2.19
C ALA A 182 6.94 -5.11 3.16
N ILE A 183 6.25 -5.50 4.24
CA ILE A 183 5.80 -4.59 5.30
C ILE A 183 7.01 -3.96 6.00
N SER A 184 8.02 -4.75 6.37
CA SER A 184 9.24 -4.27 7.02
C SER A 184 9.98 -3.24 6.15
N LEU A 185 10.16 -3.52 4.87
CA LEU A 185 10.76 -2.59 3.92
C LEU A 185 9.96 -1.28 3.81
N PHE A 186 8.61 -1.38 3.76
CA PHE A 186 7.76 -0.19 3.73
C PHE A 186 7.95 0.70 4.96
N PHE A 187 7.94 0.14 6.17
CA PHE A 187 8.16 0.89 7.40
C PHE A 187 9.58 1.47 7.49
N PHE A 188 10.60 0.71 7.10
CA PHE A 188 11.99 1.17 7.06
C PHE A 188 12.16 2.41 6.17
N PHE A 189 11.60 2.39 4.96
CA PHE A 189 11.68 3.53 4.05
C PHE A 189 10.86 4.72 4.52
N ARG A 190 9.69 4.48 5.12
CA ARG A 190 8.88 5.53 5.75
C ARG A 190 9.65 6.23 6.87
N GLN A 191 10.26 5.48 7.75
CA GLN A 191 11.08 6.00 8.86
C GLN A 191 12.28 6.81 8.36
N LYS A 192 13.00 6.28 7.37
CA LYS A 192 14.14 6.98 6.77
C LYS A 192 13.75 8.31 6.12
N PHE A 193 12.59 8.35 5.48
CA PHE A 193 12.04 9.59 4.90
C PHE A 193 11.72 10.61 6.00
N LEU A 194 11.06 10.19 7.08
CA LEU A 194 10.73 11.07 8.21
C LEU A 194 11.99 11.63 8.88
N SER A 195 12.97 10.77 9.18
CA SER A 195 14.23 11.17 9.79
C SER A 195 14.99 12.18 8.93
N LYS A 196 15.03 12.01 7.60
CA LYS A 196 15.65 12.98 6.70
C LYS A 196 14.93 14.33 6.76
N THR A 197 13.59 14.33 6.71
CA THR A 197 12.80 15.55 6.75
C THR A 197 12.98 16.30 8.08
N GLN A 198 13.08 15.57 9.20
CA GLN A 198 13.41 16.17 10.52
C GLN A 198 14.80 16.78 10.55
N LYS A 199 15.81 16.10 9.98
CA LYS A 199 17.17 16.63 9.90
C LYS A 199 17.24 17.90 9.06
N ASP A 200 16.59 17.90 7.90
CA ASP A 200 16.53 19.09 7.02
C ASP A 200 15.80 20.25 7.73
N PHE A 201 14.75 19.97 8.52
CA PHE A 201 14.07 20.95 9.36
C PHE A 201 15.00 21.53 10.43
N LEU A 202 15.68 20.69 11.22
CA LEU A 202 16.61 21.18 12.26
C LEU A 202 17.71 22.06 11.68
N ASN A 203 18.28 21.68 10.54
CA ASN A 203 19.28 22.48 9.84
C ASN A 203 18.71 23.87 9.44
N ASN A 204 17.48 23.89 8.90
CA ASN A 204 16.82 25.15 8.53
C ASN A 204 16.54 26.03 9.75
N VAL A 205 16.02 25.44 10.84
CA VAL A 205 15.80 26.18 12.11
C VAL A 205 17.09 26.79 12.61
N THR A 206 18.16 26.00 12.66
CA THR A 206 19.48 26.49 13.11
C THR A 206 19.96 27.66 12.25
N HIS A 207 19.80 27.57 10.93
CA HIS A 207 20.21 28.63 10.01
C HIS A 207 19.37 29.91 10.17
N GLU A 208 18.03 29.75 10.30
CA GLU A 208 17.12 30.87 10.48
C GLU A 208 17.31 31.64 11.81
N PHE A 209 17.76 30.93 12.88
CA PHE A 209 18.11 31.57 14.14
C PHE A 209 19.52 32.19 14.13
N LYS A 210 20.47 31.59 13.42
CA LYS A 210 21.86 32.08 13.38
C LYS A 210 21.97 33.49 12.79
N THR A 211 21.17 33.79 11.79
CA THR A 211 21.20 35.07 11.10
C THR A 211 20.78 36.26 12.01
N PRO A 212 19.59 36.27 12.66
CA PRO A 212 19.20 37.32 13.56
C PRO A 212 20.12 37.44 14.79
N LEU A 213 20.59 36.29 15.33
CA LEU A 213 21.55 36.32 16.44
C LEU A 213 22.88 36.96 16.06
N ALA A 214 23.37 36.76 14.83
CA ALA A 214 24.57 37.45 14.35
C ALA A 214 24.35 38.96 14.21
N VAL A 215 23.19 39.38 13.72
CA VAL A 215 22.83 40.83 13.63
C VAL A 215 22.71 41.43 15.02
N LEU A 216 22.06 40.74 15.97
CA LEU A 216 21.96 41.19 17.37
C LEU A 216 23.35 41.37 18.00
N LYS A 217 24.27 40.43 17.76
CA LYS A 217 25.63 40.51 18.26
C LYS A 217 26.36 41.71 17.70
N ILE A 218 26.33 41.91 16.38
CA ILE A 218 26.96 43.07 15.75
C ILE A 218 26.37 44.39 16.28
N ALA A 219 25.04 44.45 16.41
CA ALA A 219 24.39 45.65 16.96
C ALA A 219 24.80 45.92 18.41
N SER A 220 24.90 44.88 19.24
CA SER A 220 25.39 44.95 20.62
C SER A 220 26.84 45.41 20.70
N ASP A 221 27.73 44.86 19.83
CA ASP A 221 29.14 45.23 19.78
C ASP A 221 29.30 46.72 19.47
N VAL A 222 28.49 47.24 18.50
CA VAL A 222 28.51 48.68 18.18
C VAL A 222 27.97 49.55 19.34
N LEU A 223 26.93 49.08 20.03
CA LEU A 223 26.40 49.82 21.20
C LEU A 223 27.37 49.85 22.41
N SER A 224 28.35 48.96 22.43
CA SER A 224 29.40 48.90 23.45
C SER A 224 30.60 49.77 23.12
N GLU A 225 30.62 50.52 22.01
CA GLU A 225 31.67 51.50 21.68
C GLU A 225 31.61 52.67 22.66
N GLU A 226 32.74 53.16 23.17
CA GLU A 226 32.81 54.21 24.18
C GLU A 226 32.22 55.55 23.71
N ASP A 227 32.29 55.86 22.40
CA ASP A 227 31.82 57.10 21.78
C ASP A 227 30.38 57.03 21.26
N ILE A 228 29.64 55.92 21.49
CA ILE A 228 28.26 55.74 20.96
C ILE A 228 27.30 56.78 21.50
N LEU A 229 27.46 57.24 22.75
CA LEU A 229 26.62 58.24 23.37
C LEU A 229 26.76 59.62 22.69
N GLN A 230 27.86 59.90 22.01
CA GLN A 230 28.09 61.07 21.22
C GLN A 230 27.47 61.03 19.82
N LYS A 231 26.89 59.88 19.45
CA LYS A 231 26.28 59.60 18.14
C LYS A 231 24.80 59.19 18.28
N PRO A 232 23.88 60.06 18.66
CA PRO A 232 22.49 59.74 19.05
C PRO A 232 21.69 59.03 17.92
N SER A 233 21.95 59.41 16.66
CA SER A 233 21.30 58.76 15.51
C SER A 233 21.73 57.33 15.32
N ARG A 234 23.03 57.03 15.56
CA ARG A 234 23.58 55.68 15.47
C ARG A 234 23.08 54.83 16.64
N LEU A 235 23.04 55.38 17.85
CA LEU A 235 22.47 54.72 19.03
C LEU A 235 21.00 54.31 18.78
N ARG A 236 20.16 55.22 18.30
CA ARG A 236 18.74 54.95 18.00
C ARG A 236 18.60 53.89 16.91
N ASN A 237 19.39 53.95 15.85
CA ASN A 237 19.34 52.99 14.76
C ASN A 237 19.66 51.57 15.24
N TYR A 238 20.75 51.32 15.96
CA TYR A 238 21.11 49.99 16.45
C TYR A 238 20.16 49.48 17.54
N THR A 239 19.59 50.34 18.38
CA THR A 239 18.53 49.97 19.33
C THR A 239 17.28 49.49 18.59
N THR A 240 16.87 50.16 17.51
CA THR A 240 15.74 49.76 16.66
C THR A 240 16.03 48.43 15.97
N ILE A 241 17.26 48.20 15.49
CA ILE A 241 17.66 46.91 14.90
C ILE A 241 17.55 45.76 15.93
N ILE A 242 18.02 45.99 17.17
CA ILE A 242 17.91 44.99 18.25
C ILE A 242 16.45 44.67 18.52
N GLN A 243 15.62 45.69 18.70
CA GLN A 243 14.20 45.51 18.95
C GLN A 243 13.52 44.71 17.84
N HIS A 244 13.74 45.10 16.60
CA HIS A 244 13.17 44.42 15.44
C HIS A 244 13.62 42.95 15.32
N GLN A 245 14.92 42.65 15.58
CA GLN A 245 15.41 41.26 15.54
C GLN A 245 14.86 40.41 16.69
N THR A 246 14.67 41.02 17.87
CA THR A 246 14.08 40.33 19.04
C THR A 246 12.62 39.99 18.78
N ASP A 247 11.83 40.94 18.27
CA ASP A 247 10.42 40.72 17.89
C ASP A 247 10.30 39.62 16.83
N HIS A 248 11.19 39.62 15.84
CA HIS A 248 11.25 38.60 14.80
C HIS A 248 11.57 37.21 15.39
N LEU A 249 12.54 37.09 16.29
CA LEU A 249 12.87 35.85 16.98
C LEU A 249 11.71 35.35 17.84
N GLN A 250 11.04 36.24 18.58
CA GLN A 250 9.88 35.89 19.39
C GLN A 250 8.76 35.29 18.52
N GLN A 251 8.42 35.95 17.41
CA GLN A 251 7.44 35.42 16.46
C GLN A 251 7.82 34.05 15.89
N GLN A 252 9.10 33.84 15.61
CA GLN A 252 9.57 32.53 15.13
C GLN A 252 9.41 31.42 16.20
N VAL A 253 9.74 31.74 17.47
CA VAL A 253 9.55 30.80 18.59
C VAL A 253 8.07 30.47 18.79
N GLU A 254 7.19 31.48 18.78
CA GLU A 254 5.73 31.27 18.89
C GLU A 254 5.18 30.41 17.77
N ARG A 255 5.64 30.61 16.52
CA ARG A 255 5.29 29.75 15.38
C ARG A 255 5.74 28.29 15.60
N LEU A 256 6.94 28.07 16.15
CA LEU A 256 7.44 26.73 16.47
C LEU A 256 6.65 26.06 17.60
N LEU A 257 6.31 26.79 18.65
CA LEU A 257 5.52 26.33 19.79
C LEU A 257 4.10 25.93 19.38
N ASN A 258 3.43 26.79 18.59
CA ASN A 258 2.08 26.49 18.06
C ASN A 258 2.05 25.21 17.24
N ILE A 259 3.14 24.85 16.58
CA ILE A 259 3.24 23.64 15.78
C ILE A 259 3.59 22.42 16.65
N ALA A 260 4.42 22.58 17.68
CA ALA A 260 4.74 21.52 18.62
C ALA A 260 3.50 21.10 19.45
N THR A 261 2.67 22.07 19.84
CA THR A 261 1.43 21.82 20.59
C THR A 261 0.32 21.25 19.69
N SER A 262 0.32 21.51 18.38
CA SER A 262 -0.65 20.92 17.42
C SER A 262 -0.38 19.45 17.09
N GLU A 263 0.51 18.75 17.80
CA GLU A 263 0.65 17.28 17.74
C GLU A 263 -0.47 16.53 18.48
N GLN A 264 -1.19 17.21 19.37
CA GLN A 264 -2.44 16.69 19.94
C GLN A 264 -3.52 16.69 18.86
N LYS A 265 -4.25 15.60 18.74
CA LYS A 265 -5.16 15.24 17.63
C LYS A 265 -6.27 16.25 17.30
N GLU A 266 -6.54 17.23 18.12
CA GLU A 266 -7.58 18.25 17.90
C GLU A 266 -7.08 19.62 18.35
N ILE A 267 -7.09 20.59 17.43
CA ILE A 267 -6.89 21.99 17.77
C ILE A 267 -8.15 22.44 18.50
N PRO A 268 -8.07 22.90 19.77
CA PRO A 268 -9.24 23.43 20.46
C PRO A 268 -9.68 24.73 19.75
N LEU A 269 -10.93 24.74 19.26
CA LEU A 269 -11.47 25.89 18.52
C LEU A 269 -12.44 26.68 19.39
N HIS A 270 -12.21 27.97 19.46
CA HIS A 270 -13.15 28.97 20.04
C HIS A 270 -13.95 29.60 18.90
N LYS A 271 -14.97 28.89 18.42
CA LYS A 271 -15.78 29.33 17.28
C LYS A 271 -16.71 30.47 17.64
N ARG A 272 -16.75 31.48 16.77
CA ARG A 272 -17.69 32.61 16.83
C ARG A 272 -18.18 32.96 15.42
N LEU A 273 -19.27 33.69 15.32
CA LEU A 273 -19.79 34.16 14.05
C LEU A 273 -18.89 35.30 13.55
N VAL A 274 -18.14 35.08 12.46
CA VAL A 274 -17.14 36.02 11.95
C VAL A 274 -17.47 36.40 10.51
N SER A 275 -17.36 37.70 10.19
CA SER A 275 -17.45 38.18 8.81
C SER A 275 -16.19 37.84 8.03
N ILE A 276 -16.36 37.07 6.95
CA ILE A 276 -15.24 36.64 6.09
C ILE A 276 -14.53 37.83 5.42
N PRO A 277 -15.23 38.87 4.88
CA PRO A 277 -14.57 40.05 4.37
C PRO A 277 -13.75 40.82 5.43
N ALA A 278 -14.25 40.91 6.67
CA ALA A 278 -13.52 41.54 7.77
C ALA A 278 -12.24 40.72 8.12
N LEU A 279 -12.32 39.41 8.21
CA LEU A 279 -11.19 38.51 8.46
C LEU A 279 -10.10 38.68 7.39
N VAL A 280 -10.49 38.67 6.10
CA VAL A 280 -9.55 38.90 4.99
C VAL A 280 -8.88 40.27 5.10
N SER A 281 -9.64 41.33 5.41
CA SER A 281 -9.11 42.67 5.55
C SER A 281 -8.09 42.77 6.71
N GLN A 282 -8.35 42.06 7.83
CA GLN A 282 -7.41 42.02 8.97
C GLN A 282 -6.11 41.28 8.57
N ALA A 283 -6.23 40.11 7.89
CA ALA A 283 -5.07 39.36 7.41
C ALA A 283 -4.21 40.21 6.45
N VAL A 284 -4.84 40.94 5.51
CA VAL A 284 -4.15 41.81 4.57
C VAL A 284 -3.43 42.92 5.30
N LYS A 285 -4.08 43.58 6.30
CA LYS A 285 -3.47 44.62 7.10
C LYS A 285 -2.21 44.13 7.83
N LYS A 286 -2.20 42.90 8.34
CA LYS A 286 -1.03 42.31 9.01
C LYS A 286 0.16 42.10 8.08
N ILE A 287 -0.07 41.79 6.81
CA ILE A 287 1.02 41.57 5.84
C ILE A 287 1.39 42.82 5.07
N GLN A 288 0.67 43.96 5.26
CA GLN A 288 0.87 45.21 4.52
C GLN A 288 2.33 45.70 4.56
N PRO A 289 3.03 45.74 5.71
CA PRO A 289 4.42 46.14 5.75
C PRO A 289 5.34 45.31 4.84
N LEU A 290 5.09 43.98 4.75
CA LEU A 290 5.84 43.08 3.90
C LEU A 290 5.45 43.25 2.41
N ALA A 291 4.19 43.55 2.15
CA ALA A 291 3.69 43.86 0.81
C ALA A 291 4.27 45.12 0.24
N ASP A 292 4.36 46.19 1.08
CA ASP A 292 4.93 47.48 0.71
C ASP A 292 6.43 47.38 0.42
N ASP A 293 7.17 46.65 1.26
CA ASP A 293 8.61 46.37 1.04
C ASP A 293 8.86 45.68 -0.32
N LYS A 294 7.99 44.78 -0.70
CA LYS A 294 8.05 44.08 -1.99
C LYS A 294 7.32 44.76 -3.14
N LYS A 295 6.74 45.95 -2.92
CA LYS A 295 5.91 46.66 -3.89
C LYS A 295 4.80 45.77 -4.49
N ALA A 296 4.21 44.94 -3.66
CA ALA A 296 3.21 43.96 -4.08
C ALA A 296 1.87 44.66 -4.39
N ARG A 297 1.19 44.16 -5.44
CA ARG A 297 -0.18 44.52 -5.73
C ARG A 297 -1.13 43.50 -5.13
N ILE A 298 -2.11 43.98 -4.33
CA ILE A 298 -3.14 43.14 -3.72
C ILE A 298 -4.52 43.63 -4.19
N ASP A 299 -5.23 42.78 -4.93
CA ASP A 299 -6.59 43.08 -5.41
C ASP A 299 -7.60 42.28 -4.56
N LEU A 300 -8.55 42.99 -3.93
CA LEU A 300 -9.62 42.37 -3.14
C LEU A 300 -10.92 42.32 -3.93
N LYS A 301 -11.45 41.12 -4.10
CA LYS A 301 -12.77 40.86 -4.71
C LYS A 301 -13.70 40.31 -3.63
N LEU A 302 -14.21 41.17 -2.81
CA LEU A 302 -15.10 40.85 -1.71
C LEU A 302 -16.56 41.13 -2.13
N PRO A 303 -17.52 40.27 -1.77
CA PRO A 303 -18.93 40.57 -2.04
C PRO A 303 -19.43 41.75 -1.19
N ASP A 304 -20.39 42.52 -1.72
CA ASP A 304 -21.01 43.67 -0.99
C ASP A 304 -21.84 43.21 0.22
N LYS A 305 -22.18 41.93 0.34
CA LYS A 305 -22.95 41.40 1.48
C LYS A 305 -22.03 40.73 2.50
N ASP A 306 -22.23 41.05 3.76
CA ASP A 306 -21.56 40.44 4.90
C ASP A 306 -21.80 38.93 4.92
N GLN A 307 -20.73 38.20 4.71
CA GLN A 307 -20.72 36.73 4.73
C GLN A 307 -20.18 36.29 6.08
N HIS A 308 -21.06 35.78 6.95
CA HIS A 308 -20.70 35.32 8.29
C HIS A 308 -20.62 33.77 8.33
N VAL A 309 -19.59 33.26 9.00
CA VAL A 309 -19.36 31.83 9.20
C VAL A 309 -18.96 31.58 10.64
N LEU A 310 -19.37 30.42 11.20
CA LEU A 310 -19.02 30.01 12.57
C LEU A 310 -17.62 29.42 12.62
N ILE A 311 -16.62 30.24 12.96
CA ILE A 311 -15.19 29.89 12.88
C ILE A 311 -14.39 30.41 14.08
N ASP A 312 -13.21 29.83 14.30
CA ASP A 312 -12.18 30.41 15.14
C ASP A 312 -11.38 31.42 14.30
N GLU A 313 -11.60 32.71 14.60
CA GLU A 313 -11.01 33.84 13.87
C GLU A 313 -9.50 33.81 13.90
N SER A 314 -8.90 33.53 15.06
CA SER A 314 -7.44 33.59 15.26
C SER A 314 -6.72 32.53 14.40
N HIS A 315 -7.26 31.29 14.35
CA HIS A 315 -6.68 30.22 13.57
C HIS A 315 -6.82 30.46 12.06
N LEU A 316 -7.98 30.96 11.60
CA LEU A 316 -8.18 31.23 10.18
C LEU A 316 -7.46 32.51 9.72
N GLU A 317 -7.36 33.51 10.54
CA GLU A 317 -6.54 34.70 10.26
C GLU A 317 -5.07 34.32 10.07
N LEU A 318 -4.51 33.51 10.99
CA LEU A 318 -3.13 33.01 10.88
C LEU A 318 -2.96 32.13 9.65
N ALA A 319 -3.97 31.31 9.28
CA ALA A 319 -3.93 30.51 8.06
C ALA A 319 -3.87 31.40 6.81
N LEU A 320 -4.67 32.45 6.74
CA LEU A 320 -4.65 33.43 5.64
C LEU A 320 -3.31 34.18 5.57
N VAL A 321 -2.78 34.65 6.70
CA VAL A 321 -1.45 35.28 6.76
C VAL A 321 -0.38 34.34 6.20
N ASN A 322 -0.39 33.06 6.55
CA ASN A 322 0.55 32.10 6.00
C ASN A 322 0.43 31.91 4.46
N LEU A 323 -0.80 31.95 3.90
CA LEU A 323 -1.00 31.89 2.46
C LEU A 323 -0.49 33.14 1.76
N LEU A 324 -0.78 34.31 2.32
CA LEU A 324 -0.36 35.62 1.81
C LEU A 324 1.17 35.81 1.89
N GLU A 325 1.80 35.43 3.01
CA GLU A 325 3.27 35.41 3.11
C GLU A 325 3.90 34.49 2.05
N ASN A 326 3.32 33.30 1.78
CA ASN A 326 3.81 32.43 0.72
C ASN A 326 3.66 33.08 -0.66
N ALA A 327 2.53 33.70 -0.96
CA ALA A 327 2.32 34.42 -2.21
C ALA A 327 3.37 35.53 -2.43
N LEU A 328 3.63 36.37 -1.41
CA LEU A 328 4.68 37.41 -1.44
C LEU A 328 6.08 36.79 -1.61
N LYS A 329 6.34 35.67 -1.00
CA LYS A 329 7.66 35.06 -0.91
C LYS A 329 8.08 34.33 -2.21
N TYR A 330 7.14 33.75 -2.90
CA TYR A 330 7.39 32.95 -4.09
C TYR A 330 7.11 33.69 -5.41
N SER A 331 6.82 34.98 -5.34
CA SER A 331 6.66 35.85 -6.51
C SER A 331 7.79 36.88 -6.57
N THR A 332 8.26 37.17 -7.79
CA THR A 332 9.30 38.20 -8.03
C THR A 332 8.68 39.63 -8.08
N ASP A 333 7.55 39.73 -8.75
CA ASP A 333 6.70 40.94 -8.81
C ASP A 333 5.31 40.53 -8.32
N PRO A 334 5.06 40.57 -6.99
CA PRO A 334 3.89 39.93 -6.41
C PRO A 334 2.58 40.62 -6.81
N HIS A 335 1.71 39.89 -7.46
CA HIS A 335 0.32 40.25 -7.70
C HIS A 335 -0.60 39.18 -7.08
N ILE A 336 -1.32 39.56 -6.03
CA ILE A 336 -2.16 38.68 -5.24
C ILE A 336 -3.61 39.09 -5.41
N ILE A 337 -4.46 38.15 -5.78
CA ILE A 337 -5.91 38.32 -5.90
C ILE A 337 -6.56 37.52 -4.78
N ILE A 338 -7.35 38.17 -3.93
CA ILE A 338 -8.13 37.52 -2.88
C ILE A 338 -9.60 37.64 -3.24
N GLU A 339 -10.27 36.50 -3.32
CA GLU A 339 -11.68 36.44 -3.66
C GLU A 339 -12.45 35.69 -2.57
N THR A 340 -13.62 36.16 -2.19
CA THR A 340 -14.52 35.49 -1.26
C THR A 340 -15.91 35.35 -1.90
N GLY A 341 -16.64 34.30 -1.49
CA GLY A 341 -17.98 34.06 -2.03
C GLY A 341 -18.59 32.79 -1.46
N LYS A 342 -19.69 32.33 -2.07
CA LYS A 342 -20.37 31.10 -1.72
C LYS A 342 -20.33 30.12 -2.90
N GLU A 343 -20.08 28.87 -2.60
CA GLU A 343 -20.08 27.77 -3.56
C GLU A 343 -20.75 26.55 -2.91
N ASN A 344 -21.82 26.02 -3.54
CA ASN A 344 -22.55 24.82 -3.05
C ASN A 344 -22.92 24.85 -1.55
N ASN A 345 -23.39 25.99 -1.05
CA ASN A 345 -23.71 26.24 0.37
C ASN A 345 -22.51 26.44 1.33
N ASP A 346 -21.26 26.29 0.87
CA ASP A 346 -20.06 26.58 1.62
C ASP A 346 -19.57 28.01 1.32
N SER A 347 -18.96 28.65 2.31
CA SER A 347 -18.23 29.90 2.09
C SER A 347 -16.82 29.60 1.61
N PHE A 348 -16.34 30.33 0.60
CA PHE A 348 -14.97 30.17 0.15
C PHE A 348 -14.11 31.42 0.31
N ILE A 349 -12.81 31.21 0.51
CA ILE A 349 -11.76 32.22 0.43
C ILE A 349 -10.71 31.69 -0.53
N SER A 350 -10.46 32.40 -1.63
CA SER A 350 -9.42 32.08 -2.61
C SER A 350 -8.30 33.09 -2.52
N VAL A 351 -7.05 32.61 -2.47
CA VAL A 351 -5.82 33.41 -2.53
C VAL A 351 -5.05 32.95 -3.75
N LYS A 352 -4.92 33.81 -4.76
CA LYS A 352 -4.23 33.52 -6.02
C LYS A 352 -3.02 34.44 -6.17
N ASP A 353 -1.87 33.84 -6.48
CA ASP A 353 -0.61 34.52 -6.76
C ASP A 353 -0.14 34.31 -8.22
N ASN A 354 0.78 35.15 -8.67
CA ASN A 354 1.48 35.05 -9.94
C ASN A 354 2.92 34.51 -9.78
N GLY A 355 3.18 33.74 -8.72
CA GLY A 355 4.51 33.24 -8.39
C GLY A 355 5.01 32.12 -9.31
N ILE A 356 6.09 31.46 -8.88
CA ILE A 356 6.77 30.39 -9.64
C ILE A 356 5.89 29.16 -9.89
N GLY A 357 4.75 29.02 -9.20
CA GLY A 357 3.89 27.85 -9.28
C GLY A 357 4.51 26.57 -8.70
N ILE A 358 3.74 25.49 -8.72
CA ILE A 358 4.09 24.20 -8.11
C ILE A 358 3.83 23.09 -9.11
N GLU A 359 4.82 22.23 -9.37
CA GLU A 359 4.64 21.06 -10.23
C GLU A 359 3.62 20.07 -9.62
N LYS A 360 2.76 19.49 -10.46
CA LYS A 360 1.69 18.55 -10.08
C LYS A 360 2.17 17.40 -9.16
N LYS A 361 3.38 16.89 -9.36
CA LYS A 361 3.98 15.81 -8.55
C LYS A 361 4.22 16.18 -7.07
N TYR A 362 4.22 17.49 -6.73
CA TYR A 362 4.45 17.97 -5.37
C TYR A 362 3.17 18.40 -4.64
N LEU A 363 2.06 18.67 -5.35
CA LEU A 363 0.83 19.22 -4.78
C LEU A 363 0.29 18.40 -3.58
N HIS A 364 0.34 17.08 -3.65
CA HIS A 364 -0.10 16.20 -2.55
C HIS A 364 0.85 16.17 -1.34
N ARG A 365 2.03 16.81 -1.43
CA ARG A 365 3.06 16.81 -0.38
C ARG A 365 3.23 18.15 0.29
N ILE A 366 2.80 19.27 -0.33
CA ILE A 366 3.03 20.62 0.18
C ILE A 366 2.41 20.87 1.56
N PHE A 367 1.38 20.11 1.93
CA PHE A 367 0.72 20.17 3.23
C PHE A 367 1.37 19.28 4.31
N ARG A 368 2.42 18.52 3.97
CA ARG A 368 3.13 17.71 4.98
C ARG A 368 4.05 18.54 5.83
N LYS A 369 4.09 18.27 7.14
CA LYS A 369 5.02 18.94 8.07
C LYS A 369 6.45 18.90 7.55
N PHE A 370 7.17 20.02 7.62
CA PHE A 370 8.57 20.19 7.24
C PHE A 370 8.86 19.99 5.74
N TYR A 371 7.84 19.73 4.92
CA TYR A 371 8.04 19.52 3.50
C TYR A 371 8.21 20.84 2.75
N ARG A 372 9.22 20.87 1.90
CA ARG A 372 9.47 21.99 0.96
C ARG A 372 9.68 21.42 -0.43
N VAL A 373 9.14 22.09 -1.43
CA VAL A 373 9.39 21.74 -2.83
C VAL A 373 10.87 22.01 -3.13
N PRO A 374 11.62 21.04 -3.70
CA PRO A 374 13.00 21.29 -4.10
C PRO A 374 13.03 22.27 -5.29
N THR A 375 13.42 23.50 -5.04
CA THR A 375 13.46 24.60 -6.04
C THR A 375 14.84 24.79 -6.67
N GLY A 376 15.69 23.74 -6.68
CA GLY A 376 17.04 23.82 -7.26
C GLY A 376 17.94 24.82 -6.52
N ASN A 377 18.54 25.79 -7.27
CA ASN A 377 19.47 26.77 -6.72
C ASN A 377 18.80 28.01 -6.05
N ILE A 378 17.48 28.03 -5.89
CA ILE A 378 16.81 29.11 -5.16
C ILE A 378 16.95 28.86 -3.64
N HIS A 379 18.17 28.97 -3.12
CA HIS A 379 18.49 28.81 -1.70
C HIS A 379 17.99 29.97 -0.82
N ASN A 380 17.50 31.07 -1.38
CA ASN A 380 17.19 32.31 -0.65
C ASN A 380 15.75 32.39 -0.08
N VAL A 381 14.92 31.36 -0.24
CA VAL A 381 13.55 31.44 0.28
C VAL A 381 13.52 30.91 1.72
N LYS A 382 13.51 31.81 2.72
CA LYS A 382 13.48 31.51 4.16
C LYS A 382 12.18 30.80 4.59
N GLY A 383 12.24 29.85 5.54
CA GLY A 383 11.08 29.28 6.24
C GLY A 383 11.15 27.79 6.55
N PHE A 384 10.36 27.37 7.54
CA PHE A 384 10.42 26.05 8.19
C PHE A 384 9.64 24.94 7.48
N GLY A 385 8.85 25.24 6.44
CA GLY A 385 7.97 24.26 5.77
C GLY A 385 6.78 23.83 6.62
N LEU A 386 6.27 24.71 7.47
CA LEU A 386 5.21 24.46 8.44
C LEU A 386 3.92 25.22 8.14
N GLY A 387 3.99 26.37 7.45
CA GLY A 387 2.84 27.23 7.21
C GLY A 387 1.67 26.55 6.49
N LEU A 388 1.93 25.85 5.36
CA LEU A 388 0.87 25.15 4.65
C LEU A 388 0.31 23.93 5.41
N ASN A 389 1.13 23.28 6.27
CA ASN A 389 0.62 22.24 7.15
C ASN A 389 -0.34 22.83 8.19
N PHE A 390 0.00 23.98 8.79
CA PHE A 390 -0.90 24.69 9.71
C PHE A 390 -2.21 25.10 9.01
N VAL A 391 -2.12 25.68 7.80
CA VAL A 391 -3.32 26.02 7.01
C VAL A 391 -4.23 24.80 6.84
N LYS A 392 -3.67 23.64 6.48
CA LYS A 392 -4.44 22.41 6.33
C LYS A 392 -5.08 21.97 7.64
N GLN A 393 -4.35 21.99 8.76
CA GLN A 393 -4.87 21.63 10.07
C GLN A 393 -5.98 22.58 10.55
N ALA A 394 -5.79 23.91 10.39
CA ALA A 394 -6.80 24.89 10.74
C ALA A 394 -8.10 24.69 9.94
N VAL A 395 -7.98 24.48 8.63
CA VAL A 395 -9.15 24.23 7.76
C VAL A 395 -9.84 22.90 8.12
N ASP A 396 -9.07 21.82 8.35
CA ASP A 396 -9.63 20.52 8.73
C ASP A 396 -10.35 20.56 10.09
N ALA A 397 -9.81 21.31 11.09
CA ALA A 397 -10.45 21.51 12.38
C ALA A 397 -11.80 22.24 12.26
N HIS A 398 -11.94 23.10 11.26
CA HIS A 398 -13.20 23.75 10.92
C HIS A 398 -14.13 22.89 10.07
N LYS A 399 -13.79 21.61 9.82
CA LYS A 399 -14.49 20.70 8.90
C LYS A 399 -14.56 21.24 7.46
N GLY A 400 -13.65 22.15 7.13
CA GLY A 400 -13.51 22.75 5.81
C GLY A 400 -12.65 21.90 4.87
N LYS A 401 -12.49 22.40 3.65
CA LYS A 401 -11.64 21.78 2.63
C LYS A 401 -10.70 22.82 2.03
N ILE A 402 -9.43 22.47 1.82
CA ILE A 402 -8.49 23.27 1.05
C ILE A 402 -8.19 22.61 -0.28
N VAL A 403 -8.32 23.39 -1.36
CA VAL A 403 -8.01 22.97 -2.73
C VAL A 403 -6.86 23.83 -3.23
N VAL A 404 -5.95 23.25 -4.00
CA VAL A 404 -4.82 23.96 -4.61
C VAL A 404 -4.79 23.70 -6.11
N ASN A 405 -4.75 24.79 -6.87
CA ASN A 405 -4.56 24.81 -8.32
C ASN A 405 -3.26 25.55 -8.60
N SER A 406 -2.31 24.91 -9.30
CA SER A 406 -1.03 25.55 -9.57
C SER A 406 -0.44 25.08 -10.89
N LEU A 407 0.15 26.01 -11.62
CA LEU A 407 0.88 25.77 -12.86
C LEU A 407 2.26 26.42 -12.76
N PRO A 408 3.34 25.67 -13.01
CA PRO A 408 4.71 26.20 -13.01
C PRO A 408 4.87 27.39 -13.95
N GLY A 409 5.45 28.48 -13.44
CA GLY A 409 5.69 29.73 -14.18
C GLY A 409 4.46 30.64 -14.32
N ILE A 410 3.28 30.23 -13.83
CA ILE A 410 2.05 31.03 -13.91
C ILE A 410 1.61 31.50 -12.53
N GLY A 411 1.66 30.62 -11.50
CA GLY A 411 1.27 30.94 -10.14
C GLY A 411 0.49 29.82 -9.45
N THR A 412 -0.03 30.16 -8.27
CA THR A 412 -0.78 29.22 -7.42
C THR A 412 -2.07 29.87 -6.91
N GLU A 413 -3.14 29.10 -6.86
CA GLU A 413 -4.40 29.42 -6.20
C GLU A 413 -4.65 28.44 -5.06
N PHE A 414 -4.80 28.95 -3.85
CA PHE A 414 -5.28 28.21 -2.70
C PHE A 414 -6.72 28.62 -2.41
N ARG A 415 -7.66 27.68 -2.42
CA ARG A 415 -9.07 27.91 -2.11
C ARG A 415 -9.47 27.14 -0.86
N ILE A 416 -9.88 27.87 0.17
CA ILE A 416 -10.43 27.35 1.43
C ILE A 416 -11.94 27.33 1.30
N LEU A 417 -12.57 26.20 1.58
CA LEU A 417 -14.02 26.01 1.65
C LEU A 417 -14.41 25.76 3.11
N LEU A 418 -15.33 26.55 3.64
CA LEU A 418 -15.80 26.47 5.02
C LEU A 418 -17.31 26.21 5.03
N PRO A 419 -17.79 25.17 5.76
CA PRO A 419 -19.21 24.87 5.83
C PRO A 419 -19.98 26.01 6.52
N ASN A 420 -21.10 26.41 5.93
CA ASN A 420 -22.04 27.38 6.52
C ASN A 420 -23.02 26.65 7.46
N ASN A 421 -22.54 26.02 8.53
CA ASN A 421 -23.39 25.38 9.54
C ASN A 421 -23.71 26.34 10.67
#